data_9df8669e6026edeff0a17d5b3e5328f2
#
_entry.id   9df8669e6026edeff0a17d5b3e5328f2
#
_cell.length_a   1.000
_cell.length_b   1.000
_cell.length_c   1.000
_cell.angle_alpha   90.00
_cell.angle_beta   90.00
_cell.angle_gamma   90.00
#
_symmetry.space_group_name_H-M   'P 1'
#
loop_
_entity.id
_entity.type
_entity.pdbx_description
1 polymer ?
#
loop_
_entity_poly.entity_id
_entity_poly.type
_entity_poly.pdbx_seq_one_letter_code
_entity_poly.pdbx_strand_id
1 'polypeptide(L)'
;MNVLVTINCKGPFSVYRAQIEMICLLNNKGINIKVIGFYDDKIKDFFDDKGINNSNIFPKSPIDKHYIHDVKNIIVNENIDILHVLDGKSLRNCVLAVKKEKVKLITYFGSASLYWHDLSSYLTYLNPRVDKIICNSLYVFNHVKKQLFKKNKKKVIKIYKGYNPNWFTNIDPFDYSSLGIPKNAIVVTLAGTNTKNKRITDFIKSSKFLSTKKEVHYVIIGKFTKDRGLEKYKNESPLRNNIHILGLRTDAISLIKGSDIYVQTSLSEGFGRAISEAMSVGKPIIMTDAGGCTELIDETSGIITPIKNPIAIGRAISSLVNNDDLRIQMGINAKLRIKNRYHIDDTVEDTYELYHQLLTS
;
A
#
# COMPACT_ATOMS: atom_id res chain seq x y z
N MET A 1 26.22 -3.67 -11.45
CA MET A 1 25.62 -3.99 -10.14
C MET A 1 24.55 -5.05 -10.34
N ASN A 2 24.70 -6.18 -9.66
CA ASN A 2 23.80 -7.33 -9.73
C ASN A 2 22.92 -7.37 -8.47
N VAL A 3 21.60 -7.35 -8.65
CA VAL A 3 20.65 -7.31 -7.54
C VAL A 3 19.67 -8.47 -7.62
N LEU A 4 19.60 -9.25 -6.54
CA LEU A 4 18.57 -10.27 -6.37
C LEU A 4 17.41 -9.67 -5.56
N VAL A 5 16.21 -9.67 -6.14
CA VAL A 5 14.99 -9.20 -5.46
C VAL A 5 14.10 -10.38 -5.10
N THR A 6 13.61 -10.43 -3.86
CA THR A 6 12.58 -11.41 -3.49
C THR A 6 11.24 -10.73 -3.28
N ILE A 7 10.17 -11.31 -3.85
CA ILE A 7 8.81 -10.74 -3.78
C ILE A 7 7.75 -11.82 -3.56
N ASN A 8 6.69 -11.46 -2.82
CA ASN A 8 5.53 -12.33 -2.61
C ASN A 8 4.27 -11.64 -3.08
N CYS A 9 3.82 -11.99 -4.28
CA CYS A 9 2.64 -11.42 -4.93
C CYS A 9 1.42 -12.35 -4.79
N LYS A 10 1.09 -12.75 -3.57
CA LYS A 10 -0.10 -13.57 -3.29
C LYS A 10 -1.39 -12.76 -3.37
N GLY A 11 -1.75 -12.29 -4.55
CA GLY A 11 -2.95 -11.49 -4.78
C GLY A 11 -2.89 -10.78 -6.14
N PRO A 12 -3.89 -9.95 -6.46
CA PRO A 12 -3.95 -9.31 -7.77
C PRO A 12 -2.78 -8.34 -8.01
N PHE A 13 -2.38 -8.22 -9.27
CA PHE A 13 -1.30 -7.33 -9.75
C PHE A 13 -1.36 -5.92 -9.14
N SER A 14 -2.55 -5.33 -9.06
CA SER A 14 -2.75 -3.97 -8.53
C SER A 14 -2.21 -3.78 -7.10
N VAL A 15 -2.17 -4.84 -6.28
CA VAL A 15 -1.65 -4.78 -4.91
C VAL A 15 -0.13 -4.57 -4.89
N TYR A 16 0.55 -5.16 -5.86
CA TYR A 16 2.02 -5.20 -5.93
C TYR A 16 2.59 -4.29 -7.01
N ARG A 17 1.73 -3.65 -7.83
CA ARG A 17 2.11 -2.85 -8.99
C ARG A 17 3.27 -1.90 -8.70
N ALA A 18 3.20 -1.12 -7.64
CA ALA A 18 4.25 -0.16 -7.30
C ALA A 18 5.63 -0.82 -7.08
N GLN A 19 5.67 -2.02 -6.50
CA GLN A 19 6.92 -2.76 -6.28
C GLN A 19 7.43 -3.39 -7.59
N ILE A 20 6.53 -3.94 -8.39
CA ILE A 20 6.84 -4.53 -9.70
C ILE A 20 7.38 -3.46 -10.65
N GLU A 21 6.69 -2.32 -10.76
CA GLU A 21 7.12 -1.18 -11.59
C GLU A 21 8.45 -0.59 -11.11
N MET A 22 8.68 -0.47 -9.80
CA MET A 22 9.97 -0.05 -9.25
C MET A 22 11.10 -0.97 -9.70
N ILE A 23 10.90 -2.29 -9.66
CA ILE A 23 11.88 -3.28 -10.11
C ILE A 23 12.21 -3.06 -11.59
N CYS A 24 11.20 -2.92 -12.44
CA CYS A 24 11.39 -2.71 -13.88
C CYS A 24 12.11 -1.38 -14.17
N LEU A 25 11.74 -0.31 -13.48
CA LEU A 25 12.37 1.00 -13.65
C LEU A 25 13.83 1.03 -13.17
N LEU A 26 14.15 0.31 -12.09
CA LEU A 26 15.54 0.14 -11.65
C LEU A 26 16.37 -0.65 -12.69
N ASN A 27 15.79 -1.69 -13.29
CA ASN A 27 16.45 -2.43 -14.36
C ASN A 27 16.72 -1.55 -15.59
N ASN A 28 15.77 -0.69 -15.96
CA ASN A 28 15.92 0.29 -17.05
C ASN A 28 17.03 1.33 -16.77
N LYS A 29 17.37 1.56 -15.49
CA LYS A 29 18.51 2.40 -15.08
C LYS A 29 19.87 1.68 -15.14
N GLY A 30 19.91 0.46 -15.70
CA GLY A 30 21.14 -0.31 -15.88
C GLY A 30 21.53 -1.20 -14.70
N ILE A 31 20.63 -1.44 -13.76
CA ILE A 31 20.83 -2.43 -12.70
C ILE A 31 20.46 -3.81 -13.25
N ASN A 32 21.36 -4.77 -13.21
CA ASN A 32 21.04 -6.15 -13.58
C ASN A 32 20.22 -6.80 -12.45
N ILE A 33 18.91 -6.93 -12.66
CA ILE A 33 17.98 -7.44 -11.64
C ILE A 33 17.51 -8.84 -11.98
N LYS A 34 17.66 -9.74 -11.00
CA LYS A 34 16.97 -11.03 -10.98
C LYS A 34 15.88 -11.02 -9.92
N VAL A 35 14.70 -11.51 -10.27
CA VAL A 35 13.56 -11.62 -9.35
C VAL A 35 13.29 -13.08 -9.01
N ILE A 36 13.18 -13.42 -7.75
CA ILE A 36 12.62 -14.69 -7.30
C ILE A 36 11.42 -14.44 -6.38
N GLY A 37 10.42 -15.32 -6.42
CA GLY A 37 9.27 -15.07 -5.57
C GLY A 37 8.12 -16.02 -5.79
N PHE A 38 6.97 -15.62 -5.25
CA PHE A 38 5.68 -16.24 -5.51
C PHE A 38 4.80 -15.25 -6.26
N TYR A 39 4.44 -15.57 -7.48
CA TYR A 39 3.55 -14.76 -8.33
C TYR A 39 2.86 -15.64 -9.37
N ASP A 40 1.76 -15.13 -9.91
CA ASP A 40 1.00 -15.79 -10.98
C ASP A 40 1.62 -15.55 -12.37
N ASP A 41 1.09 -16.24 -13.38
CA ASP A 41 1.58 -16.14 -14.76
C ASP A 41 1.47 -14.72 -15.32
N LYS A 42 0.43 -13.95 -14.95
CA LYS A 42 0.27 -12.56 -15.39
C LYS A 42 1.42 -11.65 -14.93
N ILE A 43 1.90 -11.85 -13.71
CA ILE A 43 3.05 -11.09 -13.18
C ILE A 43 4.34 -11.60 -13.82
N LYS A 44 4.44 -12.91 -14.05
CA LYS A 44 5.56 -13.51 -14.75
C LYS A 44 5.69 -12.94 -16.16
N ASP A 45 4.62 -12.97 -16.95
CA ASP A 45 4.58 -12.43 -18.30
C ASP A 45 4.95 -10.93 -18.32
N PHE A 46 4.46 -10.17 -17.31
CA PHE A 46 4.84 -8.77 -17.18
C PHE A 46 6.34 -8.56 -16.95
N PHE A 47 7.00 -9.41 -16.15
CA PHE A 47 8.45 -9.37 -15.98
C PHE A 47 9.18 -9.78 -17.26
N ASP A 48 8.71 -10.82 -17.93
CA ASP A 48 9.30 -11.31 -19.19
C ASP A 48 9.23 -10.23 -20.29
N ASP A 49 8.07 -9.56 -20.44
CA ASP A 49 7.88 -8.45 -21.39
C ASP A 49 8.80 -7.25 -21.09
N LYS A 50 9.23 -7.08 -19.84
CA LYS A 50 10.17 -6.02 -19.41
C LYS A 50 11.63 -6.48 -19.40
N GLY A 51 11.91 -7.69 -19.87
CA GLY A 51 13.26 -8.26 -19.88
C GLY A 51 13.85 -8.52 -18.50
N ILE A 52 13.01 -8.73 -17.49
CA ILE A 52 13.45 -9.06 -16.14
C ILE A 52 13.68 -10.56 -16.00
N ASN A 53 14.90 -10.95 -15.66
CA ASN A 53 15.19 -12.35 -15.32
C ASN A 53 14.43 -12.74 -14.05
N ASN A 54 13.52 -13.72 -14.15
CA ASN A 54 12.66 -14.06 -13.04
C ASN A 54 12.44 -15.57 -12.89
N SER A 55 12.16 -16.02 -11.66
CA SER A 55 11.89 -17.43 -11.33
C SER A 55 10.92 -17.57 -10.17
N ASN A 56 9.98 -18.51 -10.26
CA ASN A 56 8.99 -18.76 -9.20
C ASN A 56 9.60 -19.64 -8.08
N ILE A 57 10.55 -19.06 -7.33
CA ILE A 57 11.25 -19.71 -6.21
C ILE A 57 10.83 -19.01 -4.92
N PHE A 58 10.12 -19.72 -4.02
CA PHE A 58 9.56 -19.13 -2.80
C PHE A 58 9.55 -20.14 -1.64
N PRO A 59 9.84 -19.74 -0.37
CA PRO A 59 9.92 -20.67 0.74
C PRO A 59 8.57 -21.29 1.08
N LYS A 60 8.54 -22.62 1.20
CA LYS A 60 7.37 -23.43 1.54
C LYS A 60 7.11 -23.48 3.07
N SER A 61 8.15 -23.25 3.87
CA SER A 61 8.10 -23.29 5.34
C SER A 61 8.83 -22.10 5.97
N PRO A 62 8.67 -21.84 7.28
CA PRO A 62 9.40 -20.77 7.99
C PRO A 62 10.94 -20.87 7.90
N ILE A 63 11.47 -22.10 7.83
CA ILE A 63 12.89 -22.39 7.53
C ILE A 63 12.87 -23.47 6.47
N ASP A 64 13.22 -23.09 5.24
CA ASP A 64 13.24 -23.95 4.06
C ASP A 64 14.67 -24.12 3.57
N LYS A 65 15.24 -25.30 3.80
CA LYS A 65 16.63 -25.59 3.46
C LYS A 65 16.89 -25.54 1.94
N HIS A 66 15.92 -25.95 1.12
CA HIS A 66 16.02 -25.89 -0.34
C HIS A 66 16.05 -24.43 -0.80
N TYR A 67 15.10 -23.61 -0.33
CA TYR A 67 15.08 -22.19 -0.66
C TYR A 67 16.36 -21.46 -0.20
N ILE A 68 16.88 -21.77 1.01
CA ILE A 68 18.14 -21.22 1.49
C ILE A 68 19.30 -21.59 0.57
N HIS A 69 19.35 -22.85 0.11
CA HIS A 69 20.37 -23.33 -0.83
C HIS A 69 20.26 -22.64 -2.17
N ASP A 70 19.06 -22.53 -2.74
CA ASP A 70 18.79 -21.87 -4.02
C ASP A 70 19.22 -20.39 -3.99
N VAL A 71 18.82 -19.66 -2.95
CA VAL A 71 19.21 -18.24 -2.77
C VAL A 71 20.74 -18.12 -2.69
N LYS A 72 21.39 -19.01 -1.93
CA LYS A 72 22.85 -19.00 -1.79
C LYS A 72 23.54 -19.27 -3.13
N ASN A 73 23.08 -20.26 -3.89
CA ASN A 73 23.65 -20.61 -5.19
C ASN A 73 23.49 -19.45 -6.19
N ILE A 74 22.32 -18.80 -6.23
CA ILE A 74 22.12 -17.62 -7.08
C ILE A 74 23.11 -16.51 -6.70
N ILE A 75 23.25 -16.23 -5.41
CA ILE A 75 24.18 -15.18 -4.92
C ILE A 75 25.59 -15.44 -5.39
N VAL A 76 26.08 -16.67 -5.26
CA VAL A 76 27.47 -17.04 -5.60
C VAL A 76 27.67 -17.10 -7.11
N ASN A 77 26.78 -17.80 -7.82
CA ASN A 77 26.97 -18.08 -9.26
C ASN A 77 26.73 -16.83 -10.13
N GLU A 78 25.87 -15.91 -9.69
CA GLU A 78 25.53 -14.71 -10.44
C GLU A 78 26.22 -13.45 -9.88
N ASN A 79 27.15 -13.62 -8.92
CA ASN A 79 27.90 -12.52 -8.28
C ASN A 79 26.98 -11.39 -7.81
N ILE A 80 25.95 -11.73 -7.00
CA ILE A 80 24.98 -10.77 -6.51
C ILE A 80 25.62 -9.83 -5.48
N ASP A 81 25.53 -8.53 -5.73
CA ASP A 81 26.03 -7.47 -4.86
C ASP A 81 25.04 -7.15 -3.72
N ILE A 82 23.73 -7.13 -4.06
CA ILE A 82 22.63 -6.75 -3.14
C ILE A 82 21.52 -7.80 -3.20
N LEU A 83 21.06 -8.23 -2.04
CA LEU A 83 19.83 -8.99 -1.85
C LEU A 83 18.76 -8.06 -1.26
N HIS A 84 17.75 -7.70 -2.08
CA HIS A 84 16.63 -6.84 -1.67
C HIS A 84 15.37 -7.68 -1.40
N VAL A 85 15.00 -7.81 -0.14
CA VAL A 85 13.87 -8.65 0.30
C VAL A 85 12.64 -7.78 0.54
N LEU A 86 11.62 -7.94 -0.31
CA LEU A 86 10.37 -7.16 -0.26
C LEU A 86 9.28 -7.80 0.60
N ASP A 87 9.50 -9.02 1.12
CA ASP A 87 8.51 -9.73 1.92
C ASP A 87 9.12 -10.37 3.17
N GLY A 88 8.35 -10.38 4.27
CA GLY A 88 8.81 -10.91 5.56
C GLY A 88 8.92 -12.44 5.61
N LYS A 89 8.25 -13.19 4.69
CA LYS A 89 8.29 -14.64 4.68
C LYS A 89 9.62 -15.17 4.15
N SER A 90 10.13 -14.54 3.10
CA SER A 90 11.44 -14.85 2.55
C SER A 90 12.58 -14.38 3.45
N LEU A 91 12.41 -13.28 4.19
CA LEU A 91 13.48 -12.59 4.91
C LEU A 91 14.23 -13.49 5.88
N ARG A 92 13.53 -14.34 6.66
CA ARG A 92 14.18 -15.27 7.59
C ARG A 92 15.14 -16.23 6.88
N ASN A 93 14.71 -16.79 5.76
CA ASN A 93 15.51 -17.70 4.96
C ASN A 93 16.66 -16.97 4.26
N CYS A 94 16.43 -15.75 3.79
CA CYS A 94 17.46 -14.91 3.18
C CYS A 94 18.57 -14.55 4.20
N VAL A 95 18.19 -14.22 5.44
CA VAL A 95 19.16 -13.98 6.53
C VAL A 95 20.08 -15.20 6.74
N LEU A 96 19.51 -16.42 6.72
CA LEU A 96 20.28 -17.65 6.86
C LEU A 96 21.17 -17.93 5.65
N ALA A 97 20.65 -17.68 4.43
CA ALA A 97 21.40 -17.89 3.18
C ALA A 97 22.65 -17.01 3.12
N VAL A 98 22.53 -15.74 3.55
CA VAL A 98 23.63 -14.76 3.45
C VAL A 98 24.52 -14.67 4.69
N LYS A 99 24.39 -15.57 5.66
CA LYS A 99 25.09 -15.48 6.96
C LYS A 99 26.61 -15.34 6.82
N LYS A 100 27.21 -15.98 5.81
CA LYS A 100 28.65 -15.99 5.54
C LYS A 100 29.02 -15.30 4.23
N GLU A 101 28.07 -14.75 3.51
CA GLU A 101 28.27 -14.13 2.19
C GLU A 101 28.50 -12.63 2.32
N LYS A 102 29.28 -12.05 1.40
CA LYS A 102 29.60 -10.61 1.41
C LYS A 102 28.49 -9.72 0.80
N VAL A 103 27.39 -10.31 0.29
CA VAL A 103 26.25 -9.60 -0.30
C VAL A 103 25.61 -8.64 0.72
N LYS A 104 25.20 -7.45 0.29
CA LYS A 104 24.43 -6.52 1.15
C LYS A 104 22.99 -6.96 1.24
N LEU A 105 22.42 -7.08 2.44
CA LEU A 105 21.03 -7.50 2.69
C LEU A 105 20.20 -6.29 3.08
N ILE A 106 19.24 -5.94 2.23
CA ILE A 106 18.26 -4.90 2.52
C ILE A 106 16.83 -5.47 2.51
N THR A 107 15.94 -4.84 3.26
CA THR A 107 14.55 -5.31 3.35
C THR A 107 13.58 -4.15 3.42
N TYR A 108 12.34 -4.39 2.98
CA TYR A 108 11.23 -3.45 3.03
C TYR A 108 10.30 -3.76 4.20
N PHE A 109 9.90 -2.73 4.95
CA PHE A 109 8.94 -2.83 6.04
C PHE A 109 7.88 -1.72 5.94
N GLY A 110 6.62 -2.12 5.76
CA GLY A 110 5.52 -1.20 5.43
C GLY A 110 4.44 -1.04 6.50
N SER A 111 4.69 -1.43 7.76
CA SER A 111 3.71 -1.33 8.85
C SER A 111 4.36 -0.93 10.17
N ALA A 112 3.56 -0.45 11.15
CA ALA A 112 4.05 -0.14 12.49
C ALA A 112 3.83 -1.33 13.46
N SER A 113 4.21 -2.54 13.05
CA SER A 113 3.99 -3.78 13.81
C SER A 113 5.27 -4.53 14.20
N LEU A 114 6.43 -3.88 14.07
CA LEU A 114 7.70 -4.42 14.51
C LEU A 114 7.93 -4.04 15.97
N TYR A 115 8.26 -5.01 16.82
CA TYR A 115 8.54 -4.77 18.24
C TYR A 115 9.81 -5.48 18.70
N TRP A 116 10.63 -4.78 19.50
CA TRP A 116 11.89 -5.29 20.04
C TRP A 116 11.72 -6.48 21.00
N HIS A 117 10.58 -6.60 21.68
CA HIS A 117 10.25 -7.70 22.59
C HIS A 117 9.73 -8.95 21.87
N ASP A 118 9.44 -8.87 20.57
CA ASP A 118 9.10 -10.04 19.74
C ASP A 118 10.41 -10.72 19.29
N LEU A 119 10.71 -11.87 19.88
CA LEU A 119 11.92 -12.64 19.55
C LEU A 119 11.98 -13.06 18.09
N SER A 120 10.83 -13.24 17.43
CA SER A 120 10.78 -13.57 16.01
C SER A 120 11.34 -12.45 15.12
N SER A 121 11.29 -11.21 15.59
CA SER A 121 11.85 -10.04 14.90
C SER A 121 13.38 -10.12 14.75
N TYR A 122 14.08 -10.78 15.66
CA TYR A 122 15.53 -10.98 15.58
C TYR A 122 15.94 -12.06 14.58
N LEU A 123 15.01 -12.88 14.14
CA LEU A 123 15.22 -13.81 13.03
C LEU A 123 14.98 -13.17 11.66
N THR A 124 14.51 -11.91 11.65
CA THR A 124 14.10 -11.17 10.46
C THR A 124 14.66 -9.74 10.49
N TYR A 125 13.82 -8.73 10.63
CA TYR A 125 14.16 -7.31 10.50
C TYR A 125 15.19 -6.79 11.52
N LEU A 126 15.16 -7.28 12.76
CA LEU A 126 16.11 -6.89 13.82
C LEU A 126 17.40 -7.72 13.81
N ASN A 127 17.54 -8.63 12.83
CA ASN A 127 18.75 -9.45 12.72
C ASN A 127 19.97 -8.55 12.42
N PRO A 128 21.13 -8.77 13.11
CA PRO A 128 22.35 -8.02 12.84
C PRO A 128 22.81 -8.08 11.37
N ARG A 129 22.48 -9.16 10.66
CA ARG A 129 22.87 -9.36 9.26
C ARG A 129 22.14 -8.44 8.28
N VAL A 130 20.99 -7.88 8.66
CA VAL A 130 20.28 -6.90 7.84
C VAL A 130 21.06 -5.59 7.82
N ASP A 131 21.46 -5.13 6.64
CA ASP A 131 22.23 -3.90 6.45
C ASP A 131 21.33 -2.66 6.44
N LYS A 132 20.17 -2.71 5.76
CA LYS A 132 19.20 -1.62 5.71
C LYS A 132 17.76 -2.12 5.77
N ILE A 133 16.90 -1.31 6.40
CA ILE A 133 15.45 -1.51 6.49
C ILE A 133 14.78 -0.30 5.85
N ILE A 134 14.17 -0.47 4.70
CA ILE A 134 13.41 0.56 4.00
C ILE A 134 12.01 0.64 4.60
N CYS A 135 11.62 1.83 5.06
CA CYS A 135 10.29 2.13 5.59
C CYS A 135 9.54 3.05 4.64
N ASN A 136 8.27 2.75 4.37
CA ASN A 136 7.46 3.41 3.35
C ASN A 136 6.82 4.75 3.79
N SER A 137 7.05 5.18 5.02
CA SER A 137 6.55 6.44 5.57
C SER A 137 7.44 6.91 6.73
N LEU A 138 7.35 8.19 7.09
CA LEU A 138 8.04 8.73 8.27
C LEU A 138 7.51 8.09 9.56
N TYR A 139 6.21 7.82 9.61
CA TYR A 139 5.57 7.13 10.74
C TYR A 139 6.20 5.74 10.96
N VAL A 140 6.26 4.91 9.92
CA VAL A 140 6.87 3.57 10.01
C VAL A 140 8.36 3.67 10.30
N PHE A 141 9.09 4.60 9.67
CA PHE A 141 10.50 4.88 9.94
C PHE A 141 10.74 5.18 11.43
N ASN A 142 9.97 6.11 12.00
CA ASN A 142 10.11 6.48 13.40
C ASN A 142 9.75 5.32 14.34
N HIS A 143 8.72 4.53 14.00
CA HIS A 143 8.34 3.34 14.75
C HIS A 143 9.48 2.31 14.75
N VAL A 144 9.99 1.91 13.58
CA VAL A 144 11.07 0.91 13.45
C VAL A 144 12.35 1.40 14.13
N LYS A 145 12.71 2.68 13.97
CA LYS A 145 13.88 3.27 14.59
C LYS A 145 13.85 3.21 16.12
N LYS A 146 12.66 3.25 16.74
CA LYS A 146 12.47 3.08 18.19
C LYS A 146 12.70 1.63 18.64
N GLN A 147 12.56 0.65 17.76
CA GLN A 147 12.75 -0.78 18.08
C GLN A 147 14.22 -1.22 18.03
N LEU A 148 15.13 -0.37 17.54
CA LEU A 148 16.54 -0.68 17.35
C LEU A 148 17.41 -0.04 18.42
N PHE A 149 18.46 -0.76 18.87
CA PHE A 149 19.53 -0.18 19.69
C PHE A 149 20.21 1.00 18.98
N LYS A 150 20.72 1.97 19.74
CA LYS A 150 21.29 3.24 19.25
C LYS A 150 22.24 3.04 18.06
N LYS A 151 23.18 2.08 18.14
CA LYS A 151 24.16 1.76 17.09
C LYS A 151 23.54 1.28 15.77
N ASN A 152 22.35 0.67 15.82
CA ASN A 152 21.67 0.09 14.67
C ASN A 152 20.64 1.04 14.02
N LYS A 153 20.34 2.19 14.63
CA LYS A 153 19.33 3.13 14.12
C LYS A 153 19.65 3.68 12.72
N LYS A 154 20.96 3.71 12.34
CA LYS A 154 21.42 4.09 11.01
C LYS A 154 21.05 3.10 9.89
N LYS A 155 20.57 1.90 10.26
CA LYS A 155 20.09 0.90 9.31
C LYS A 155 18.70 1.23 8.74
N VAL A 156 17.91 2.07 9.44
CA VAL A 156 16.56 2.42 9.01
C VAL A 156 16.64 3.58 8.04
N ILE A 157 16.01 3.40 6.89
CA ILE A 157 15.91 4.39 5.80
C ILE A 157 14.44 4.61 5.47
N LYS A 158 14.06 5.86 5.18
CA LYS A 158 12.74 6.18 4.68
C LYS A 158 12.81 6.32 3.16
N ILE A 159 12.03 5.51 2.45
CA ILE A 159 11.76 5.65 1.01
C ILE A 159 10.25 5.50 0.85
N TYR A 160 9.58 6.54 0.38
CA TYR A 160 8.14 6.49 0.17
C TYR A 160 7.77 5.48 -0.91
N LYS A 161 6.61 4.84 -0.77
CA LYS A 161 6.06 3.97 -1.80
C LYS A 161 5.38 4.82 -2.86
N GLY A 162 6.03 5.00 -4.01
CA GLY A 162 5.55 5.83 -5.09
C GLY A 162 4.41 5.22 -5.89
N TYR A 163 3.66 6.12 -6.55
CA TYR A 163 2.57 5.79 -7.47
C TYR A 163 2.70 6.63 -8.74
N ASN A 164 2.17 6.13 -9.84
CA ASN A 164 2.07 6.87 -11.08
C ASN A 164 0.59 7.04 -11.45
N PRO A 165 0.04 8.26 -11.45
CA PRO A 165 -1.35 8.51 -11.85
C PRO A 165 -1.67 8.00 -13.26
N ASN A 166 -0.68 7.91 -14.14
CA ASN A 166 -0.85 7.41 -15.50
C ASN A 166 -1.22 5.92 -15.55
N TRP A 167 -0.98 5.15 -14.50
CA TRP A 167 -1.43 3.76 -14.43
C TRP A 167 -2.94 3.59 -14.57
N PHE A 168 -3.70 4.65 -14.29
CA PHE A 168 -5.16 4.63 -14.23
C PHE A 168 -5.82 5.49 -15.31
N THR A 169 -5.04 6.01 -16.28
CA THR A 169 -5.56 6.93 -17.32
C THR A 169 -6.61 6.25 -18.20
N ASN A 170 -6.31 5.02 -18.65
CA ASN A 170 -7.16 4.25 -19.56
C ASN A 170 -8.24 3.40 -18.85
N ILE A 171 -8.48 3.64 -17.56
CA ILE A 171 -9.57 2.99 -16.82
C ILE A 171 -10.77 3.92 -16.85
N ASP A 172 -11.90 3.47 -17.38
CA ASP A 172 -13.12 4.25 -17.39
C ASP A 172 -13.73 4.36 -15.99
N PRO A 173 -14.32 5.51 -15.62
CA PRO A 173 -15.10 5.62 -14.40
C PRO A 173 -16.29 4.66 -14.45
N PHE A 174 -16.60 4.03 -13.32
CA PHE A 174 -17.75 3.14 -13.21
C PHE A 174 -19.04 3.94 -13.34
N ASP A 175 -19.98 3.46 -14.18
CA ASP A 175 -21.32 4.02 -14.26
C ASP A 175 -22.22 3.44 -13.17
N TYR A 176 -22.45 4.24 -12.14
CA TYR A 176 -23.25 3.86 -10.99
C TYR A 176 -24.77 3.75 -11.29
N SER A 177 -25.24 4.20 -12.45
CA SER A 177 -26.62 3.99 -12.87
C SER A 177 -26.96 2.50 -12.99
N SER A 178 -25.96 1.67 -13.28
CA SER A 178 -26.07 0.20 -13.29
C SER A 178 -26.40 -0.42 -11.92
N LEU A 179 -26.20 0.31 -10.84
CA LEU A 179 -26.58 -0.05 -9.48
C LEU A 179 -27.85 0.67 -9.01
N GLY A 180 -28.56 1.37 -9.92
CA GLY A 180 -29.74 2.15 -9.60
C GLY A 180 -29.44 3.47 -8.88
N ILE A 181 -28.19 3.94 -8.91
CA ILE A 181 -27.79 5.21 -8.29
C ILE A 181 -28.03 6.35 -9.30
N PRO A 182 -28.81 7.38 -8.94
CA PRO A 182 -29.07 8.51 -9.83
C PRO A 182 -27.78 9.27 -10.20
N LYS A 183 -27.69 9.79 -11.41
CA LYS A 183 -26.52 10.51 -11.92
C LYS A 183 -26.17 11.78 -11.12
N ASN A 184 -27.15 12.39 -10.48
CA ASN A 184 -26.99 13.58 -9.63
C ASN A 184 -26.73 13.26 -8.15
N ALA A 185 -26.74 11.99 -7.76
CA ALA A 185 -26.41 11.57 -6.42
C ALA A 185 -24.89 11.65 -6.17
N ILE A 186 -24.50 11.92 -4.93
CA ILE A 186 -23.08 11.91 -4.51
C ILE A 186 -22.71 10.51 -4.05
N VAL A 187 -21.68 9.95 -4.66
CA VAL A 187 -21.17 8.62 -4.33
C VAL A 187 -19.92 8.71 -3.45
N VAL A 188 -20.02 8.15 -2.26
CA VAL A 188 -18.91 8.09 -1.28
C VAL A 188 -18.41 6.67 -1.19
N THR A 189 -17.13 6.44 -1.50
CA THR A 189 -16.57 5.09 -1.65
C THR A 189 -15.53 4.79 -0.57
N LEU A 190 -15.54 3.56 -0.04
CA LEU A 190 -14.50 2.98 0.80
C LEU A 190 -14.06 1.64 0.21
N ALA A 191 -12.74 1.44 0.07
CA ALA A 191 -12.17 0.18 -0.38
C ALA A 191 -11.25 -0.44 0.67
N GLY A 192 -11.52 -1.68 1.07
CA GLY A 192 -10.69 -2.40 2.04
C GLY A 192 -11.25 -3.74 2.50
N THR A 193 -10.38 -4.59 3.07
CA THR A 193 -10.80 -5.84 3.69
C THR A 193 -11.48 -5.57 5.02
N ASN A 194 -12.62 -6.23 5.32
CA ASN A 194 -13.34 -6.06 6.58
C ASN A 194 -12.59 -6.67 7.77
N THR A 195 -11.56 -5.96 8.23
CA THR A 195 -10.80 -6.28 9.44
C THR A 195 -11.13 -5.33 10.57
N LYS A 196 -10.79 -5.71 11.81
CA LYS A 196 -10.93 -4.79 12.98
C LYS A 196 -10.17 -3.47 12.77
N ASN A 197 -9.03 -3.53 12.05
CA ASN A 197 -8.21 -2.35 11.77
C ASN A 197 -8.86 -1.38 10.78
N LYS A 198 -9.59 -1.86 9.77
CA LYS A 198 -10.19 -1.01 8.73
C LYS A 198 -11.46 -0.28 9.17
N ARG A 199 -12.13 -0.75 10.24
CA ARG A 199 -13.29 -0.08 10.85
C ARG A 199 -14.36 0.38 9.85
N ILE A 200 -14.69 -0.47 8.88
CA ILE A 200 -15.72 -0.16 7.86
C ILE A 200 -17.07 0.20 8.51
N THR A 201 -17.35 -0.37 9.69
CA THR A 201 -18.55 -0.02 10.47
C THR A 201 -18.61 1.44 10.90
N ASP A 202 -17.46 2.12 11.09
CA ASP A 202 -17.45 3.55 11.42
C ASP A 202 -17.83 4.39 10.20
N PHE A 203 -17.47 3.95 8.99
CA PHE A 203 -17.98 4.56 7.76
C PHE A 203 -19.50 4.43 7.66
N ILE A 204 -20.07 3.23 7.86
CA ILE A 204 -21.53 3.06 7.85
C ILE A 204 -22.19 3.93 8.93
N LYS A 205 -21.68 3.92 10.15
CA LYS A 205 -22.22 4.72 11.25
C LYS A 205 -22.18 6.22 10.99
N SER A 206 -21.22 6.71 10.18
CA SER A 206 -21.10 8.14 9.86
C SER A 206 -22.33 8.68 9.11
N SER A 207 -23.07 7.80 8.45
CA SER A 207 -24.33 8.16 7.76
C SER A 207 -25.40 8.79 8.69
N LYS A 208 -25.40 8.43 9.98
CA LYS A 208 -26.31 9.01 11.00
C LYS A 208 -26.01 10.50 11.29
N PHE A 209 -24.86 10.99 10.85
CA PHE A 209 -24.36 12.33 11.14
C PHE A 209 -24.18 13.18 9.88
N LEU A 210 -24.77 12.74 8.77
CA LEU A 210 -24.83 13.57 7.57
C LEU A 210 -25.82 14.72 7.76
N SER A 211 -25.41 15.89 7.30
CA SER A 211 -26.25 17.10 7.23
C SER A 211 -26.23 17.65 5.81
N THR A 212 -27.12 17.14 4.97
CA THR A 212 -27.22 17.52 3.55
C THR A 212 -28.64 17.25 3.02
N LYS A 213 -29.04 18.03 1.99
CA LYS A 213 -30.26 17.79 1.22
C LYS A 213 -29.97 17.00 -0.07
N LYS A 214 -28.69 16.82 -0.44
CA LYS A 214 -28.31 16.03 -1.62
C LYS A 214 -28.47 14.55 -1.33
N GLU A 215 -28.83 13.78 -2.34
CA GLU A 215 -28.85 12.32 -2.25
C GLU A 215 -27.44 11.78 -2.17
N VAL A 216 -27.17 10.92 -1.20
CA VAL A 216 -25.85 10.35 -0.95
C VAL A 216 -25.92 8.83 -0.92
N HIS A 217 -25.01 8.18 -1.66
CA HIS A 217 -24.84 6.74 -1.67
C HIS A 217 -23.46 6.35 -1.14
N TYR A 218 -23.43 5.34 -0.26
CA TYR A 218 -22.20 4.75 0.24
C TYR A 218 -21.89 3.46 -0.50
N VAL A 219 -20.70 3.35 -1.08
CA VAL A 219 -20.23 2.17 -1.80
C VAL A 219 -19.04 1.56 -1.06
N ILE A 220 -19.16 0.29 -0.68
CA ILE A 220 -18.17 -0.43 0.12
C ILE A 220 -17.63 -1.59 -0.70
N ILE A 221 -16.31 -1.57 -0.96
CA ILE A 221 -15.61 -2.53 -1.82
C ILE A 221 -14.59 -3.29 -1.00
N GLY A 222 -14.54 -4.62 -1.13
CA GLY A 222 -13.48 -5.40 -0.52
C GLY A 222 -13.86 -6.82 -0.12
N LYS A 223 -12.92 -7.52 0.50
CA LYS A 223 -13.15 -8.88 0.95
C LYS A 223 -13.82 -8.89 2.34
N PHE A 224 -15.05 -9.40 2.38
CA PHE A 224 -15.84 -9.49 3.61
C PHE A 224 -16.00 -10.95 4.05
N THR A 225 -14.95 -11.53 4.65
CA THR A 225 -14.97 -12.93 5.14
C THR A 225 -15.78 -13.12 6.40
N LYS A 226 -16.05 -12.03 7.13
CA LYS A 226 -16.90 -12.00 8.34
C LYS A 226 -17.70 -10.72 8.32
N ASP A 227 -18.97 -10.78 8.63
CA ASP A 227 -19.86 -9.62 8.62
C ASP A 227 -19.40 -8.51 9.60
N ARG A 228 -18.89 -8.83 10.78
CA ARG A 228 -18.44 -7.85 11.80
C ARG A 228 -19.45 -6.73 12.06
N GLY A 229 -20.74 -7.01 11.84
CA GLY A 229 -21.83 -6.07 12.07
C GLY A 229 -22.12 -5.13 10.88
N LEU A 230 -21.61 -5.39 9.67
CA LEU A 230 -21.90 -4.57 8.50
C LEU A 230 -23.39 -4.48 8.21
N GLU A 231 -24.07 -5.63 8.13
CA GLU A 231 -25.52 -5.68 7.87
C GLU A 231 -26.32 -5.05 9.01
N LYS A 232 -25.95 -5.30 10.26
CA LYS A 232 -26.59 -4.66 11.41
C LYS A 232 -26.55 -3.12 11.27
N TYR A 233 -25.36 -2.55 11.11
CA TYR A 233 -25.21 -1.09 11.04
C TYR A 233 -25.78 -0.49 9.74
N LYS A 234 -25.81 -1.25 8.63
CA LYS A 234 -26.54 -0.88 7.41
C LYS A 234 -28.02 -0.74 7.72
N ASN A 235 -28.64 -1.73 8.33
CA ASN A 235 -30.07 -1.72 8.66
C ASN A 235 -30.46 -0.62 9.65
N GLU A 236 -29.57 -0.27 10.58
CA GLU A 236 -29.74 0.83 11.52
C GLU A 236 -29.46 2.23 10.93
N SER A 237 -28.96 2.30 9.69
CA SER A 237 -28.61 3.55 9.04
C SER A 237 -29.83 4.25 8.43
N PRO A 238 -29.93 5.59 8.50
CA PRO A 238 -30.92 6.34 7.73
C PRO A 238 -30.71 6.18 6.21
N LEU A 239 -29.51 5.83 5.77
CA LEU A 239 -29.17 5.55 4.38
C LEU A 239 -29.23 4.04 4.02
N ARG A 240 -29.96 3.21 4.77
CA ARG A 240 -29.96 1.74 4.58
C ARG A 240 -30.16 1.29 3.13
N ASN A 241 -30.99 1.99 2.37
CA ASN A 241 -31.28 1.69 0.95
C ASN A 241 -30.18 2.22 0.01
N ASN A 242 -29.36 3.18 0.47
CA ASN A 242 -28.29 3.83 -0.30
C ASN A 242 -26.89 3.31 0.11
N ILE A 243 -26.81 2.24 0.91
CA ILE A 243 -25.54 1.59 1.26
C ILE A 243 -25.38 0.32 0.43
N HIS A 244 -24.39 0.33 -0.46
CA HIS A 244 -24.08 -0.75 -1.38
C HIS A 244 -22.80 -1.48 -0.94
N ILE A 245 -22.92 -2.74 -0.50
CA ILE A 245 -21.82 -3.60 -0.09
C ILE A 245 -21.49 -4.54 -1.25
N LEU A 246 -20.50 -4.21 -2.09
CA LEU A 246 -20.27 -4.86 -3.38
C LEU A 246 -19.36 -6.12 -3.27
N GLY A 247 -18.76 -6.37 -2.12
CA GLY A 247 -17.81 -7.47 -2.00
C GLY A 247 -16.47 -7.22 -2.69
N LEU A 248 -15.74 -8.30 -2.98
CA LEU A 248 -14.46 -8.23 -3.68
C LEU A 248 -14.69 -7.95 -5.17
N ARG A 249 -14.06 -6.89 -5.67
CA ARG A 249 -14.18 -6.42 -7.05
C ARG A 249 -12.81 -6.32 -7.71
N THR A 250 -12.72 -6.74 -8.95
CA THR A 250 -11.51 -6.60 -9.79
C THR A 250 -11.41 -5.20 -10.41
N ASP A 251 -12.52 -4.51 -10.55
CA ASP A 251 -12.69 -3.16 -11.09
C ASP A 251 -12.75 -2.07 -10.00
N ALA A 252 -12.16 -2.32 -8.83
CA ALA A 252 -12.19 -1.39 -7.70
C ALA A 252 -11.72 0.04 -8.06
N ILE A 253 -10.73 0.18 -8.95
CA ILE A 253 -10.26 1.50 -9.41
C ILE A 253 -11.30 2.21 -10.27
N SER A 254 -12.01 1.49 -11.14
CA SER A 254 -13.13 2.05 -11.92
C SER A 254 -14.23 2.59 -10.99
N LEU A 255 -14.61 1.81 -9.98
CA LEU A 255 -15.55 2.24 -8.94
C LEU A 255 -15.06 3.48 -8.19
N ILE A 256 -13.81 3.52 -7.73
CA ILE A 256 -13.25 4.70 -7.06
C ILE A 256 -13.22 5.89 -8.04
N LYS A 257 -12.83 5.68 -9.32
CA LYS A 257 -12.77 6.74 -10.34
C LYS A 257 -14.15 7.32 -10.67
N GLY A 258 -15.21 6.51 -10.61
CA GLY A 258 -16.59 6.95 -10.79
C GLY A 258 -17.21 7.63 -9.56
N SER A 259 -16.65 7.48 -8.37
CA SER A 259 -17.17 8.09 -7.14
C SER A 259 -16.78 9.57 -7.00
N ASP A 260 -17.38 10.26 -6.03
CA ASP A 260 -17.14 11.68 -5.75
C ASP A 260 -16.16 11.89 -4.59
N ILE A 261 -16.20 11.03 -3.57
CA ILE A 261 -15.40 11.14 -2.35
C ILE A 261 -14.86 9.77 -1.99
N TYR A 262 -13.60 9.70 -1.58
CA TYR A 262 -13.00 8.48 -1.02
C TYR A 262 -12.81 8.60 0.49
N VAL A 263 -13.25 7.57 1.23
CA VAL A 263 -13.16 7.53 2.70
C VAL A 263 -12.31 6.35 3.16
N GLN A 264 -11.45 6.56 4.16
CA GLN A 264 -10.67 5.52 4.83
C GLN A 264 -10.75 5.64 6.35
N THR A 265 -11.30 4.63 7.02
CA THR A 265 -11.63 4.68 8.47
C THR A 265 -10.71 3.84 9.35
N SER A 266 -9.48 3.59 8.94
CA SER A 266 -8.54 2.69 9.60
C SER A 266 -8.11 3.15 11.00
N LEU A 267 -7.67 2.21 11.84
CA LEU A 267 -7.01 2.49 13.11
C LEU A 267 -5.50 2.66 12.94
N SER A 268 -4.90 2.00 11.96
CA SER A 268 -3.47 2.08 11.68
C SER A 268 -3.20 1.75 10.22
N GLU A 269 -2.40 2.58 9.57
CA GLU A 269 -1.93 2.42 8.19
C GLU A 269 -0.43 2.74 8.11
N GLY A 270 0.31 1.93 7.37
CA GLY A 270 1.72 2.23 7.11
C GLY A 270 1.88 3.37 6.12
N PHE A 271 1.17 3.31 4.99
CA PHE A 271 1.15 4.37 3.96
C PHE A 271 -0.24 4.57 3.35
N GLY A 272 -0.99 3.50 3.03
CA GLY A 272 -2.36 3.59 2.53
C GLY A 272 -2.48 3.42 1.01
N ARG A 273 -2.33 2.18 0.52
CA ARG A 273 -2.43 1.87 -0.91
C ARG A 273 -3.72 2.40 -1.56
N ALA A 274 -4.88 2.07 -1.01
CA ALA A 274 -6.16 2.46 -1.58
C ALA A 274 -6.38 3.99 -1.55
N ILE A 275 -5.80 4.69 -0.58
CA ILE A 275 -5.77 6.15 -0.53
C ILE A 275 -4.93 6.69 -1.69
N SER A 276 -3.72 6.16 -1.91
CA SER A 276 -2.86 6.58 -3.03
C SER A 276 -3.51 6.32 -4.39
N GLU A 277 -4.22 5.20 -4.54
CA GLU A 277 -5.01 4.88 -5.72
C GLU A 277 -6.15 5.90 -5.94
N ALA A 278 -6.90 6.23 -4.90
CA ALA A 278 -7.98 7.23 -4.96
C ALA A 278 -7.46 8.63 -5.30
N MET A 279 -6.37 9.05 -4.69
CA MET A 279 -5.68 10.30 -5.02
C MET A 279 -5.22 10.32 -6.48
N SER A 280 -4.66 9.21 -6.97
CA SER A 280 -4.19 9.09 -8.36
C SER A 280 -5.29 9.30 -9.39
N VAL A 281 -6.53 8.93 -9.06
CA VAL A 281 -7.71 9.15 -9.91
C VAL A 281 -8.48 10.43 -9.56
N GLY A 282 -7.89 11.32 -8.75
CA GLY A 282 -8.40 12.66 -8.49
C GLY A 282 -9.56 12.72 -7.51
N LYS A 283 -9.61 11.83 -6.51
CA LYS A 283 -10.65 11.90 -5.48
C LYS A 283 -10.19 12.67 -4.25
N PRO A 284 -11.03 13.56 -3.68
CA PRO A 284 -10.79 14.14 -2.37
C PRO A 284 -10.83 13.03 -1.32
N ILE A 285 -9.96 13.13 -0.34
CA ILE A 285 -9.78 12.08 0.67
C ILE A 285 -10.36 12.52 2.01
N ILE A 286 -11.16 11.68 2.62
CA ILE A 286 -11.48 11.76 4.05
C ILE A 286 -10.85 10.54 4.70
N MET A 287 -9.97 10.75 5.68
CA MET A 287 -9.37 9.62 6.38
C MET A 287 -9.26 9.88 7.88
N THR A 288 -9.16 8.79 8.62
CA THR A 288 -8.83 8.87 10.04
C THR A 288 -7.33 9.09 10.25
N ASP A 289 -6.95 9.69 11.39
CA ASP A 289 -5.56 9.84 11.84
C ASP A 289 -4.97 8.47 12.21
N ALA A 290 -4.68 7.67 11.19
CA ALA A 290 -4.28 6.27 11.30
C ALA A 290 -2.77 6.05 11.10
N GLY A 291 -1.95 7.05 11.35
CA GLY A 291 -0.49 6.95 11.26
C GLY A 291 0.08 7.36 9.90
N GLY A 292 0.87 6.50 9.23
CA GLY A 292 1.63 6.89 8.03
C GLY A 292 0.79 7.35 6.83
N CYS A 293 -0.47 7.00 6.77
CA CYS A 293 -1.34 7.48 5.69
C CYS A 293 -1.61 8.99 5.75
N THR A 294 -1.52 9.62 6.93
CA THR A 294 -1.74 11.06 7.07
C THR A 294 -0.70 11.91 6.36
N GLU A 295 0.47 11.32 6.06
CA GLU A 295 1.51 11.99 5.27
C GLU A 295 1.09 12.21 3.80
N LEU A 296 0.13 11.39 3.31
CA LEU A 296 -0.34 11.46 1.92
C LEU A 296 -1.09 12.74 1.59
N ILE A 297 -1.87 13.27 2.53
CA ILE A 297 -2.70 14.47 2.31
C ILE A 297 -2.25 15.67 3.14
N ASP A 298 -2.74 16.83 2.75
CA ASP A 298 -2.78 18.06 3.51
C ASP A 298 -4.20 18.65 3.44
N GLU A 299 -4.39 19.83 4.04
CA GLU A 299 -5.69 20.52 4.09
C GLU A 299 -6.25 20.87 2.71
N THR A 300 -5.40 20.90 1.67
CA THR A 300 -5.84 21.20 0.29
C THR A 300 -6.31 19.97 -0.48
N SER A 301 -5.94 18.77 -0.03
CA SER A 301 -6.15 17.49 -0.74
C SER A 301 -7.05 16.52 0.01
N GLY A 302 -7.41 16.81 1.28
CA GLY A 302 -8.32 15.96 2.04
C GLY A 302 -8.54 16.43 3.47
N ILE A 303 -9.33 15.66 4.21
CA ILE A 303 -9.72 15.93 5.58
C ILE A 303 -9.29 14.77 6.48
N ILE A 304 -8.52 15.07 7.53
CA ILE A 304 -8.14 14.10 8.56
C ILE A 304 -9.16 14.20 9.73
N THR A 305 -9.70 13.06 10.14
CA THR A 305 -10.63 12.96 11.27
C THR A 305 -10.04 12.09 12.38
N PRO A 306 -10.48 12.26 13.65
CA PRO A 306 -10.05 11.36 14.71
C PRO A 306 -10.47 9.90 14.44
N ILE A 307 -9.64 8.95 14.84
CA ILE A 307 -9.98 7.51 14.79
C ILE A 307 -11.22 7.23 15.66
N LYS A 308 -12.02 6.23 15.29
CA LYS A 308 -13.23 5.80 16.02
C LYS A 308 -14.27 6.93 16.22
N ASN A 309 -14.31 7.91 15.35
CA ASN A 309 -15.22 9.04 15.45
C ASN A 309 -16.14 9.14 14.20
N PRO A 310 -17.24 8.35 14.13
CA PRO A 310 -18.21 8.44 13.05
C PRO A 310 -18.85 9.82 12.88
N ILE A 311 -18.96 10.60 13.96
CA ILE A 311 -19.51 11.97 13.93
C ILE A 311 -18.62 12.88 13.09
N ALA A 312 -17.31 12.85 13.35
CA ALA A 312 -16.35 13.66 12.60
C ALA A 312 -16.30 13.24 11.12
N ILE A 313 -16.36 11.93 10.84
CA ILE A 313 -16.42 11.40 9.47
C ILE A 313 -17.67 11.90 8.74
N GLY A 314 -18.86 11.82 9.37
CA GLY A 314 -20.13 12.30 8.80
C GLY A 314 -20.12 13.80 8.51
N ARG A 315 -19.56 14.61 9.42
CA ARG A 315 -19.40 16.06 9.22
C ARG A 315 -18.44 16.37 8.07
N ALA A 316 -17.31 15.66 7.98
CA ALA A 316 -16.37 15.82 6.87
C ALA A 316 -17.00 15.43 5.52
N ILE A 317 -17.78 14.34 5.46
CA ILE A 317 -18.54 13.99 4.26
C ILE A 317 -19.52 15.11 3.92
N SER A 318 -20.30 15.61 4.87
CA SER A 318 -21.27 16.68 4.65
C SER A 318 -20.63 17.96 4.11
N SER A 319 -19.44 18.34 4.58
CA SER A 319 -18.75 19.54 4.08
C SER A 319 -18.39 19.43 2.61
N LEU A 320 -17.93 18.24 2.15
CA LEU A 320 -17.61 18.00 0.73
C LEU A 320 -18.86 17.76 -0.13
N VAL A 321 -19.90 17.15 0.42
CA VAL A 321 -21.19 16.94 -0.29
C VAL A 321 -21.88 18.29 -0.57
N ASN A 322 -21.84 19.22 0.38
CA ASN A 322 -22.52 20.51 0.26
C ASN A 322 -21.71 21.57 -0.51
N ASN A 323 -20.43 21.31 -0.83
CA ASN A 323 -19.56 22.26 -1.52
C ASN A 323 -18.87 21.56 -2.71
N ASP A 324 -19.44 21.72 -3.90
CA ASP A 324 -18.96 21.08 -5.13
C ASP A 324 -17.58 21.59 -5.54
N ASP A 325 -17.35 22.91 -5.43
CA ASP A 325 -16.06 23.53 -5.79
C ASP A 325 -14.94 23.00 -4.89
N LEU A 326 -15.17 22.96 -3.58
CA LEU A 326 -14.20 22.42 -2.62
C LEU A 326 -13.91 20.95 -2.91
N ARG A 327 -14.95 20.14 -3.18
CA ARG A 327 -14.81 18.72 -3.47
C ARG A 327 -13.96 18.48 -4.72
N ILE A 328 -14.27 19.21 -5.79
CA ILE A 328 -13.55 19.09 -7.08
C ILE A 328 -12.12 19.55 -6.91
N GLN A 329 -11.89 20.72 -6.29
CA GLN A 329 -10.54 21.26 -6.11
C GLN A 329 -9.67 20.37 -5.25
N MET A 330 -10.20 19.81 -4.14
CA MET A 330 -9.47 18.84 -3.32
C MET A 330 -9.08 17.59 -4.10
N GLY A 331 -9.96 17.09 -4.97
CA GLY A 331 -9.64 15.96 -5.83
C GLY A 331 -8.50 16.27 -6.81
N ILE A 332 -8.50 17.44 -7.44
CA ILE A 332 -7.41 17.90 -8.31
C ILE A 332 -6.10 17.97 -7.52
N ASN A 333 -6.12 18.60 -6.35
CA ASN A 333 -4.94 18.74 -5.50
C ASN A 333 -4.41 17.39 -5.01
N ALA A 334 -5.30 16.44 -4.67
CA ALA A 334 -4.92 15.08 -4.30
C ALA A 334 -4.12 14.39 -5.42
N LYS A 335 -4.57 14.49 -6.67
CA LYS A 335 -3.87 13.95 -7.84
C LYS A 335 -2.53 14.62 -8.08
N LEU A 336 -2.48 15.94 -7.99
CA LEU A 336 -1.23 16.71 -8.13
C LEU A 336 -0.22 16.34 -7.04
N ARG A 337 -0.69 16.12 -5.80
CA ARG A 337 0.18 15.74 -4.69
C ARG A 337 0.82 14.36 -4.89
N ILE A 338 0.08 13.35 -5.39
CA ILE A 338 0.67 12.07 -5.78
C ILE A 338 1.72 12.26 -6.86
N LYS A 339 1.41 13.05 -7.90
CA LYS A 339 2.33 13.31 -9.01
C LYS A 339 3.63 14.00 -8.56
N ASN A 340 3.53 14.94 -7.63
CA ASN A 340 4.64 15.84 -7.30
C ASN A 340 5.45 15.42 -6.05
N ARG A 341 4.88 14.57 -5.16
CA ARG A 341 5.55 14.21 -3.89
C ARG A 341 5.65 12.71 -3.64
N TYR A 342 4.90 11.91 -4.37
CA TYR A 342 4.86 10.46 -4.18
C TYR A 342 4.89 9.75 -5.53
N HIS A 343 5.60 10.32 -6.51
CA HIS A 343 5.75 9.67 -7.81
C HIS A 343 6.64 8.44 -7.69
N ILE A 344 6.40 7.43 -8.53
CA ILE A 344 7.19 6.21 -8.53
C ILE A 344 8.67 6.48 -8.85
N ASP A 345 8.96 7.48 -9.68
CA ASP A 345 10.32 7.84 -10.06
C ASP A 345 11.16 8.29 -8.85
N ASP A 346 10.57 8.99 -7.87
CA ASP A 346 11.26 9.35 -6.63
C ASP A 346 11.63 8.10 -5.82
N THR A 347 10.73 7.11 -5.75
CA THR A 347 11.03 5.82 -5.10
C THR A 347 12.16 5.07 -5.78
N VAL A 348 12.18 5.12 -7.11
CA VAL A 348 13.23 4.49 -7.93
C VAL A 348 14.55 5.19 -7.70
N GLU A 349 14.60 6.53 -7.73
CA GLU A 349 15.82 7.30 -7.50
C GLU A 349 16.39 7.07 -6.10
N ASP A 350 15.57 7.22 -5.05
CA ASP A 350 15.97 6.97 -3.66
C ASP A 350 16.51 5.54 -3.47
N THR A 351 15.91 4.55 -4.15
CA THR A 351 16.36 3.14 -4.07
C THR A 351 17.65 2.93 -4.84
N TYR A 352 17.79 3.55 -6.00
CA TYR A 352 19.00 3.52 -6.83
C TYR A 352 20.19 4.12 -6.07
N GLU A 353 20.01 5.29 -5.49
CA GLU A 353 21.04 5.94 -4.66
C GLU A 353 21.41 5.08 -3.45
N LEU A 354 20.43 4.49 -2.77
CA LEU A 354 20.68 3.59 -1.65
C LEU A 354 21.56 2.41 -2.06
N TYR A 355 21.30 1.81 -3.23
CA TYR A 355 22.11 0.70 -3.73
C TYR A 355 23.56 1.12 -3.95
N HIS A 356 23.80 2.27 -4.59
CA HIS A 356 25.13 2.81 -4.80
C HIS A 356 25.87 3.11 -3.49
N GLN A 357 25.21 3.76 -2.54
CA GLN A 357 25.77 4.06 -1.22
C GLN A 357 26.18 2.80 -0.45
N LEU A 358 25.46 1.70 -0.61
CA LEU A 358 25.77 0.44 0.06
C LEU A 358 27.02 -0.25 -0.48
N LEU A 359 27.34 -0.07 -1.74
CA LEU A 359 28.51 -0.68 -2.38
C LEU A 359 29.78 0.16 -2.22
N THR A 360 29.64 1.46 -1.97
CA THR A 360 30.77 2.39 -1.74
C THR A 360 31.13 2.54 -0.26
N SER A 361 30.33 1.98 0.66
CA SER A 361 30.54 1.96 2.13
C SER A 361 31.03 0.59 2.59
#